data_d73a9e1cbee7d3fd7400d69e93ab0329
#
_entry.id   d73a9e1cbee7d3fd7400d69e93ab0329
#
_cell.length_a   1.000
_cell.length_b   1.000
_cell.length_c   1.000
_cell.angle_alpha   90.00
_cell.angle_beta   90.00
_cell.angle_gamma   90.00
#
_symmetry.space_group_name_H-M   'P 1'
#
loop_
_entity.id
_entity.type
_entity.pdbx_description
1 polymer ?
#
loop_
_entity_poly.entity_id
_entity_poly.type
_entity_poly.pdbx_seq_one_letter_code
_entity_poly.pdbx_strand_id
1 'polypeptide(L)'
;MAAPLRSEIDNEFKWAVNDIYSSDNAWEEDYQKLIKQAGEPCEYQSVLTESADNLYNVLKELNDTDYLVERLYVYAYMRYYEDTANSVHQDMSGRAQTAAAKCAEKYAFVEPAILSMDENVLYEYLKDDRLKLYKHMIDDMLSQKEHSLSEKEEVLLAKASQVMSVPNEIFSKFNNADVHFGSIIDESGNKVELTNGTYVKYMQSQQRSVRKEA
;
A
#
# COMPACT_ATOMS: atom_id res chain seq x y z
N MET A 1 -25.90 -7.87 17.16
CA MET A 1 -24.89 -7.56 18.20
C MET A 1 -23.91 -6.59 17.57
N ALA A 2 -23.56 -5.50 18.24
CA ALA A 2 -22.47 -4.63 17.80
C ALA A 2 -21.17 -5.46 17.70
N ALA A 3 -20.26 -5.07 16.83
CA ALA A 3 -18.94 -5.70 16.79
C ALA A 3 -18.24 -5.53 18.16
N PRO A 4 -17.54 -6.56 18.65
CA PRO A 4 -16.82 -6.46 19.93
C PRO A 4 -15.72 -5.38 19.82
N LEU A 5 -15.45 -4.71 20.93
CA LEU A 5 -14.30 -3.80 21.01
C LEU A 5 -13.01 -4.62 20.95
N ARG A 6 -11.92 -4.01 20.42
CA ARG A 6 -10.62 -4.68 20.36
C ARG A 6 -10.14 -5.20 21.72
N SER A 7 -10.44 -4.49 22.82
CA SER A 7 -10.11 -4.91 24.18
C SER A 7 -10.80 -6.20 24.62
N GLU A 8 -11.95 -6.53 24.01
CA GLU A 8 -12.77 -7.70 24.30
C GLU A 8 -12.38 -8.93 23.47
N ILE A 9 -11.49 -8.78 22.50
CA ILE A 9 -11.02 -9.85 21.64
C ILE A 9 -9.80 -10.50 22.28
N ASP A 10 -9.74 -11.84 22.30
CA ASP A 10 -8.58 -12.58 22.78
C ASP A 10 -7.34 -12.30 21.96
N ASN A 11 -6.17 -12.33 22.59
CA ASN A 11 -4.91 -11.97 21.93
C ASN A 11 -4.55 -12.91 20.76
N GLU A 12 -4.98 -14.17 20.78
CA GLU A 12 -4.77 -15.13 19.70
C GLU A 12 -5.47 -14.73 18.39
N PHE A 13 -6.48 -13.86 18.44
CA PHE A 13 -7.19 -13.32 17.27
C PHE A 13 -6.75 -11.91 16.88
N LYS A 14 -5.71 -11.40 17.50
CA LYS A 14 -5.14 -10.07 17.20
C LYS A 14 -3.90 -10.21 16.33
N TRP A 15 -3.68 -9.23 15.47
CA TRP A 15 -2.44 -9.15 14.71
C TRP A 15 -1.24 -8.93 15.64
N ALA A 16 -0.14 -9.65 15.38
CA ALA A 16 1.12 -9.52 16.11
C ALA A 16 1.93 -8.31 15.59
N VAL A 17 1.35 -7.12 15.62
CA VAL A 17 1.97 -5.88 15.09
C VAL A 17 3.33 -5.59 15.71
N ASN A 18 3.56 -6.08 16.95
CA ASN A 18 4.83 -5.91 17.64
C ASN A 18 5.99 -6.70 17.02
N ASP A 19 5.70 -7.65 16.11
CA ASP A 19 6.75 -8.36 15.34
C ASP A 19 7.34 -7.46 14.24
N ILE A 20 6.62 -6.40 13.83
CA ILE A 20 7.12 -5.41 12.85
C ILE A 20 7.89 -4.31 13.59
N TYR A 21 7.29 -3.67 14.58
CA TYR A 21 7.92 -2.73 15.50
C TYR A 21 7.51 -3.02 16.93
N SER A 22 8.47 -3.10 17.84
CA SER A 22 8.23 -3.40 19.25
C SER A 22 7.37 -2.35 19.98
N SER A 23 7.31 -1.14 19.44
CA SER A 23 6.52 -0.02 19.97
C SER A 23 6.36 1.10 18.95
N ASP A 24 5.39 2.00 19.19
CA ASP A 24 5.20 3.21 18.38
C ASP A 24 6.44 4.13 18.45
N ASN A 25 7.21 4.12 19.55
CA ASN A 25 8.47 4.85 19.63
C ASN A 25 9.54 4.30 18.69
N ALA A 26 9.66 2.98 18.57
CA ALA A 26 10.61 2.36 17.63
C ALA A 26 10.23 2.67 16.17
N TRP A 27 8.94 2.72 15.87
CA TRP A 27 8.43 3.18 14.58
C TRP A 27 8.81 4.65 14.34
N GLU A 28 8.62 5.52 15.34
CA GLU A 28 8.94 6.95 15.24
C GLU A 28 10.42 7.20 14.94
N GLU A 29 11.32 6.45 15.57
CA GLU A 29 12.76 6.56 15.32
C GLU A 29 13.11 6.25 13.86
N ASP A 30 12.55 5.18 13.30
CA ASP A 30 12.77 4.81 11.90
C ASP A 30 12.08 5.78 10.93
N TYR A 31 10.89 6.29 11.29
CA TYR A 31 10.22 7.33 10.53
C TYR A 31 11.08 8.60 10.41
N GLN A 32 11.68 9.07 11.51
CA GLN A 32 12.54 10.25 11.49
C GLN A 32 13.80 10.03 10.65
N LYS A 33 14.39 8.83 10.68
CA LYS A 33 15.51 8.47 9.81
C LYS A 33 15.10 8.54 8.34
N LEU A 34 13.95 7.94 7.99
CA LEU A 34 13.45 7.92 6.63
C LEU A 34 13.16 9.32 6.10
N ILE A 35 12.49 10.18 6.88
CA ILE A 35 12.17 11.56 6.48
C ILE A 35 13.43 12.39 6.26
N LYS A 36 14.44 12.21 7.10
CA LYS A 36 15.74 12.86 6.91
C LYS A 36 16.39 12.40 5.60
N GLN A 37 16.46 11.09 5.37
CA GLN A 37 17.03 10.49 4.16
C GLN A 37 16.26 10.92 2.90
N ALA A 38 14.94 10.98 2.95
CA ALA A 38 14.10 11.41 1.84
C ALA A 38 14.29 12.92 1.50
N GLY A 39 14.69 13.73 2.48
CA GLY A 39 15.00 15.15 2.28
C GLY A 39 16.39 15.42 1.68
N GLU A 40 17.28 14.42 1.65
CA GLU A 40 18.62 14.52 1.07
C GLU A 40 18.58 14.12 -0.41
N PRO A 41 19.30 14.84 -1.30
CA PRO A 41 19.38 14.47 -2.71
C PRO A 41 20.05 13.11 -2.88
N CYS A 42 19.64 12.35 -3.91
CA CYS A 42 20.33 11.12 -4.28
C CYS A 42 21.65 11.48 -5.00
N GLU A 43 22.78 11.05 -4.46
CA GLU A 43 24.11 11.35 -5.04
C GLU A 43 24.34 10.70 -6.42
N TYR A 44 23.58 9.65 -6.73
CA TYR A 44 23.68 8.92 -8.00
C TYR A 44 22.80 9.50 -9.12
N GLN A 45 21.96 10.51 -8.84
CA GLN A 45 20.99 11.01 -9.81
C GLN A 45 21.59 11.41 -11.16
N SER A 46 22.77 12.02 -11.15
CA SER A 46 23.44 12.47 -12.37
C SER A 46 24.39 11.45 -12.99
N VAL A 47 24.74 10.38 -12.28
CA VAL A 47 25.80 9.43 -12.67
C VAL A 47 25.33 7.95 -12.74
N LEU A 48 24.04 7.70 -12.52
CA LEU A 48 23.47 6.36 -12.48
C LEU A 48 23.84 5.51 -13.70
N THR A 49 23.82 6.10 -14.90
CA THR A 49 24.04 5.40 -16.16
C THR A 49 25.51 5.25 -16.54
N GLU A 50 26.45 5.83 -15.78
CA GLU A 50 27.87 5.89 -16.15
C GLU A 50 28.64 4.60 -15.85
N SER A 51 28.18 3.79 -14.89
CA SER A 51 28.83 2.54 -14.52
C SER A 51 27.89 1.53 -13.85
N ALA A 52 28.28 0.24 -13.90
CA ALA A 52 27.59 -0.83 -13.18
C ALA A 52 27.59 -0.60 -11.65
N ASP A 53 28.65 0.00 -11.10
CA ASP A 53 28.73 0.34 -9.67
C ASP A 53 27.69 1.39 -9.29
N ASN A 54 27.54 2.46 -10.08
CA ASN A 54 26.54 3.48 -9.81
C ASN A 54 25.12 2.94 -9.93
N LEU A 55 24.85 2.14 -10.97
CA LEU A 55 23.56 1.46 -11.14
C LEU A 55 23.24 0.55 -9.93
N TYR A 56 24.21 -0.26 -9.50
CA TYR A 56 24.03 -1.10 -8.32
C TYR A 56 23.75 -0.29 -7.06
N ASN A 57 24.53 0.77 -6.82
CA ASN A 57 24.40 1.55 -5.60
C ASN A 57 23.03 2.25 -5.50
N VAL A 58 22.53 2.84 -6.61
CA VAL A 58 21.21 3.45 -6.60
C VAL A 58 20.09 2.43 -6.43
N LEU A 59 20.17 1.28 -7.10
CA LEU A 59 19.16 0.22 -6.96
C LEU A 59 19.16 -0.36 -5.55
N LYS A 60 20.34 -0.49 -4.94
CA LYS A 60 20.45 -0.92 -3.54
C LYS A 60 19.86 0.12 -2.58
N GLU A 61 20.19 1.40 -2.75
CA GLU A 61 19.65 2.49 -1.92
C GLU A 61 18.12 2.57 -2.04
N LEU A 62 17.59 2.45 -3.26
CA LEU A 62 16.16 2.38 -3.52
C LEU A 62 15.51 1.20 -2.78
N ASN A 63 16.05 -0.01 -2.96
CA ASN A 63 15.51 -1.21 -2.33
C ASN A 63 15.56 -1.15 -0.78
N ASP A 64 16.66 -0.64 -0.22
CA ASP A 64 16.78 -0.46 1.24
C ASP A 64 15.77 0.58 1.75
N THR A 65 15.52 1.63 0.97
CA THR A 65 14.52 2.67 1.28
C THR A 65 13.10 2.12 1.20
N ASP A 66 12.78 1.39 0.13
CA ASP A 66 11.46 0.77 -0.06
C ASP A 66 11.15 -0.23 1.04
N TYR A 67 12.11 -1.04 1.46
CA TYR A 67 11.95 -1.95 2.59
C TYR A 67 11.59 -1.20 3.89
N LEU A 68 12.24 -0.06 4.16
CA LEU A 68 11.93 0.75 5.34
C LEU A 68 10.56 1.44 5.20
N VAL A 69 10.25 1.97 4.02
CA VAL A 69 8.92 2.55 3.71
C VAL A 69 7.83 1.52 3.95
N GLU A 70 7.98 0.31 3.41
CA GLU A 70 6.99 -0.75 3.54
C GLU A 70 6.76 -1.14 5.01
N ARG A 71 7.82 -1.34 5.78
CA ARG A 71 7.70 -1.65 7.21
C ARG A 71 6.95 -0.57 7.98
N LEU A 72 7.30 0.70 7.74
CA LEU A 72 6.64 1.84 8.39
C LEU A 72 5.17 1.93 8.00
N TYR A 73 4.89 1.75 6.71
CA TYR A 73 3.54 1.82 6.15
C TYR A 73 2.64 0.70 6.68
N VAL A 74 3.10 -0.55 6.60
CA VAL A 74 2.33 -1.72 7.05
C VAL A 74 2.01 -1.61 8.54
N TYR A 75 3.00 -1.30 9.39
CA TYR A 75 2.76 -1.11 10.82
C TYR A 75 1.72 -0.03 11.09
N ALA A 76 1.89 1.16 10.50
CA ALA A 76 0.99 2.29 10.73
C ALA A 76 -0.45 1.98 10.30
N TYR A 77 -0.63 1.31 9.15
CA TYR A 77 -1.96 0.93 8.67
C TYR A 77 -2.58 -0.22 9.46
N MET A 78 -1.80 -1.19 9.90
CA MET A 78 -2.31 -2.22 10.82
C MET A 78 -2.79 -1.61 12.12
N ARG A 79 -2.03 -0.66 12.71
CA ARG A 79 -2.45 0.09 13.90
C ARG A 79 -3.72 0.90 13.64
N TYR A 80 -3.81 1.57 12.50
CA TYR A 80 -5.02 2.30 12.09
C TYR A 80 -6.24 1.38 11.98
N TYR A 81 -6.13 0.23 11.32
CA TYR A 81 -7.25 -0.70 11.17
C TYR A 81 -7.60 -1.48 12.43
N GLU A 82 -6.73 -1.52 13.43
CA GLU A 82 -7.07 -2.03 14.75
C GLU A 82 -8.09 -1.15 15.49
N ASP A 83 -7.99 0.17 15.31
CA ASP A 83 -8.91 1.16 15.89
C ASP A 83 -8.88 2.43 15.02
N THR A 84 -9.84 2.52 14.10
CA THR A 84 -9.95 3.64 13.16
C THR A 84 -10.39 4.94 13.81
N ALA A 85 -10.88 4.92 15.06
CA ALA A 85 -11.24 6.11 15.84
C ALA A 85 -10.05 6.70 16.60
N ASN A 86 -8.93 5.97 16.71
CA ASN A 86 -7.74 6.43 17.40
C ASN A 86 -6.99 7.48 16.58
N SER A 87 -6.98 8.72 17.05
CA SER A 87 -6.36 9.86 16.35
C SER A 87 -4.83 9.72 16.20
N VAL A 88 -4.15 9.03 17.11
CA VAL A 88 -2.69 8.78 17.02
C VAL A 88 -2.41 7.84 15.85
N HIS A 89 -3.21 6.78 15.69
CA HIS A 89 -3.04 5.83 14.58
C HIS A 89 -3.43 6.44 13.23
N GLN A 90 -4.45 7.33 13.21
CA GLN A 90 -4.79 8.12 12.02
C GLN A 90 -3.63 9.02 11.59
N ASP A 91 -3.01 9.76 12.53
CA ASP A 91 -1.83 10.60 12.26
C ASP A 91 -0.66 9.76 11.74
N MET A 92 -0.37 8.65 12.42
CA MET A 92 0.71 7.73 12.04
C MET A 92 0.56 7.21 10.61
N SER A 93 -0.65 6.78 10.22
CA SER A 93 -0.93 6.29 8.84
C SER A 93 -0.80 7.41 7.80
N GLY A 94 -1.27 8.62 8.07
CA GLY A 94 -1.11 9.79 7.19
C GLY A 94 0.36 10.19 7.02
N ARG A 95 1.14 10.13 8.09
CA ARG A 95 2.59 10.40 8.06
C ARG A 95 3.34 9.34 7.26
N ALA A 96 3.01 8.05 7.43
CA ALA A 96 3.60 6.96 6.64
C ALA A 96 3.32 7.14 5.14
N GLN A 97 2.09 7.49 4.77
CA GLN A 97 1.72 7.78 3.38
C GLN A 97 2.51 8.96 2.80
N THR A 98 2.67 10.03 3.59
CA THR A 98 3.46 11.20 3.17
C THR A 98 4.94 10.85 2.98
N ALA A 99 5.50 10.01 3.87
CA ALA A 99 6.89 9.55 3.73
C ALA A 99 7.08 8.69 2.48
N ALA A 100 6.16 7.77 2.21
CA ALA A 100 6.18 6.95 0.99
C ALA A 100 6.17 7.82 -0.28
N ALA A 101 5.30 8.84 -0.33
CA ALA A 101 5.23 9.77 -1.46
C ALA A 101 6.55 10.55 -1.66
N LYS A 102 7.20 11.02 -0.59
CA LYS A 102 8.49 11.71 -0.66
C LYS A 102 9.61 10.79 -1.14
N CYS A 103 9.64 9.54 -0.71
CA CYS A 103 10.63 8.57 -1.19
C CYS A 103 10.40 8.24 -2.67
N ALA A 104 9.15 8.05 -3.09
CA ALA A 104 8.82 7.84 -4.50
C ALA A 104 9.24 9.04 -5.37
N GLU A 105 9.04 10.27 -4.90
CA GLU A 105 9.50 11.48 -5.58
C GLU A 105 11.03 11.52 -5.70
N LYS A 106 11.75 11.21 -4.62
CA LYS A 106 13.22 11.18 -4.60
C LYS A 106 13.81 10.27 -5.67
N TYR A 107 13.20 9.10 -5.89
CA TYR A 107 13.72 8.08 -6.81
C TYR A 107 12.99 8.02 -8.17
N ALA A 108 12.07 8.94 -8.43
CA ALA A 108 11.29 8.97 -9.68
C ALA A 108 12.14 9.04 -10.95
N PHE A 109 13.41 9.47 -10.83
CA PHE A 109 14.36 9.55 -11.95
C PHE A 109 14.94 8.19 -12.36
N VAL A 110 14.89 7.16 -11.50
CA VAL A 110 15.62 5.89 -11.67
C VAL A 110 15.12 5.14 -12.90
N GLU A 111 13.83 4.89 -12.99
CA GLU A 111 13.24 4.16 -14.12
C GLU A 111 13.46 4.87 -15.48
N PRO A 112 13.15 6.17 -15.65
CA PRO A 112 13.45 6.88 -16.89
C PRO A 112 14.94 6.86 -17.25
N ALA A 113 15.84 6.95 -16.28
CA ALA A 113 17.26 6.89 -16.54
C ALA A 113 17.69 5.51 -17.06
N ILE A 114 17.22 4.42 -16.46
CA ILE A 114 17.48 3.04 -16.93
C ILE A 114 16.94 2.85 -18.35
N LEU A 115 15.70 3.27 -18.62
CA LEU A 115 15.05 3.14 -19.92
C LEU A 115 15.73 3.98 -21.02
N SER A 116 16.48 5.03 -20.66
CA SER A 116 17.26 5.85 -21.59
C SER A 116 18.60 5.23 -22.00
N MET A 117 19.08 4.22 -21.28
CA MET A 117 20.35 3.54 -21.57
C MET A 117 20.28 2.74 -22.89
N ASP A 118 21.45 2.60 -23.55
CA ASP A 118 21.62 1.59 -24.59
C ASP A 118 21.49 0.20 -23.97
N GLU A 119 20.63 -0.63 -24.54
CA GLU A 119 20.32 -1.97 -23.98
C GLU A 119 21.57 -2.87 -23.92
N ASN A 120 22.50 -2.76 -24.89
CA ASN A 120 23.71 -3.58 -24.88
C ASN A 120 24.59 -3.16 -23.67
N VAL A 121 24.69 -1.85 -23.38
CA VAL A 121 25.44 -1.33 -22.22
C VAL A 121 24.79 -1.82 -20.93
N LEU A 122 23.47 -1.75 -20.84
CA LEU A 122 22.71 -2.20 -19.68
C LEU A 122 22.92 -3.69 -19.44
N TYR A 123 22.83 -4.54 -20.49
CA TYR A 123 23.10 -5.97 -20.37
C TYR A 123 24.57 -6.31 -20.06
N GLU A 124 25.53 -5.48 -20.44
CA GLU A 124 26.92 -5.60 -19.98
C GLU A 124 27.01 -5.34 -18.46
N TYR A 125 26.33 -4.31 -17.94
CA TYR A 125 26.28 -4.05 -16.50
C TYR A 125 25.60 -5.18 -15.73
N LEU A 126 24.55 -5.78 -16.28
CA LEU A 126 23.84 -6.93 -15.66
C LEU A 126 24.69 -8.22 -15.59
N LYS A 127 25.90 -8.25 -16.15
CA LYS A 127 26.86 -9.34 -15.91
C LYS A 127 27.51 -9.28 -14.53
N ASP A 128 27.46 -8.13 -13.85
CA ASP A 128 27.89 -8.00 -12.45
C ASP A 128 26.98 -8.87 -11.56
N ASP A 129 27.61 -9.73 -10.74
CA ASP A 129 26.87 -10.64 -9.85
C ASP A 129 25.92 -9.93 -8.89
N ARG A 130 26.26 -8.72 -8.47
CA ARG A 130 25.44 -7.88 -7.58
C ARG A 130 24.15 -7.40 -8.26
N LEU A 131 24.20 -7.17 -9.57
CA LEU A 131 23.07 -6.70 -10.38
C LEU A 131 22.13 -7.84 -10.84
N LYS A 132 22.54 -9.09 -10.73
CA LYS A 132 21.70 -10.26 -11.09
C LYS A 132 20.38 -10.29 -10.36
N LEU A 133 20.32 -9.79 -9.11
CA LEU A 133 19.10 -9.70 -8.32
C LEU A 133 18.06 -8.80 -9.01
N TYR A 134 18.50 -7.73 -9.68
CA TYR A 134 17.64 -6.73 -10.31
C TYR A 134 17.31 -7.05 -11.76
N LYS A 135 17.89 -8.12 -12.33
CA LYS A 135 17.74 -8.46 -13.75
C LYS A 135 16.26 -8.59 -14.17
N HIS A 136 15.47 -9.32 -13.39
CA HIS A 136 14.05 -9.53 -13.71
C HIS A 136 13.29 -8.19 -13.73
N MET A 137 13.49 -7.35 -12.72
CA MET A 137 12.88 -6.01 -12.64
C MET A 137 13.24 -5.16 -13.86
N ILE A 138 14.51 -5.19 -14.27
CA ILE A 138 14.99 -4.43 -15.45
C ILE A 138 14.41 -5.00 -16.74
N ASP A 139 14.36 -6.32 -16.90
CA ASP A 139 13.75 -6.97 -18.06
C ASP A 139 12.25 -6.60 -18.18
N ASP A 140 11.53 -6.54 -17.06
CA ASP A 140 10.13 -6.11 -17.02
C ASP A 140 9.99 -4.62 -17.44
N MET A 141 10.82 -3.73 -16.90
CA MET A 141 10.83 -2.32 -17.31
C MET A 141 11.05 -2.18 -18.82
N LEU A 142 12.05 -2.90 -19.37
CA LEU A 142 12.35 -2.87 -20.81
C LEU A 142 11.19 -3.43 -21.64
N SER A 143 10.53 -4.49 -21.20
CA SER A 143 9.39 -5.07 -21.91
C SER A 143 8.18 -4.13 -21.97
N GLN A 144 8.03 -3.24 -20.98
CA GLN A 144 6.95 -2.26 -20.94
C GLN A 144 7.28 -0.99 -21.72
N LYS A 145 8.55 -0.77 -22.10
CA LYS A 145 8.99 0.43 -22.80
C LYS A 145 8.21 0.72 -24.10
N GLU A 146 7.90 -0.32 -24.88
CA GLU A 146 7.11 -0.20 -26.11
C GLU A 146 5.62 0.12 -25.86
N HIS A 147 5.15 -0.11 -24.62
CA HIS A 147 3.76 0.11 -24.19
C HIS A 147 3.62 1.40 -23.38
N SER A 148 4.73 2.11 -23.11
CA SER A 148 4.69 3.39 -22.40
C SER A 148 4.16 4.48 -23.32
N LEU A 149 3.25 5.29 -22.80
CA LEU A 149 2.69 6.42 -23.53
C LEU A 149 3.68 7.60 -23.58
N SER A 150 3.42 8.55 -24.47
CA SER A 150 4.20 9.78 -24.45
C SER A 150 3.96 10.55 -23.13
N GLU A 151 4.94 11.40 -22.74
CA GLU A 151 4.82 12.24 -21.53
C GLU A 151 3.52 13.03 -21.47
N LYS A 152 3.03 13.53 -22.64
CA LYS A 152 1.77 14.28 -22.71
C LYS A 152 0.55 13.40 -22.44
N GLU A 153 0.57 12.17 -22.91
CA GLU A 153 -0.50 11.20 -22.72
C GLU A 153 -0.52 10.73 -21.25
N GLU A 154 0.64 10.47 -20.65
CA GLU A 154 0.76 10.13 -19.23
C GLU A 154 0.22 11.27 -18.34
N VAL A 155 0.59 12.52 -18.60
CA VAL A 155 0.05 13.69 -17.87
C VAL A 155 -1.46 13.79 -18.04
N LEU A 156 -2.00 13.51 -19.23
CA LEU A 156 -3.44 13.54 -19.48
C LEU A 156 -4.16 12.44 -18.70
N LEU A 157 -3.64 11.20 -18.71
CA LEU A 157 -4.18 10.09 -17.95
C LEU A 157 -4.10 10.32 -16.45
N ALA A 158 -2.99 10.87 -15.95
CA ALA A 158 -2.85 11.22 -14.55
C ALA A 158 -3.91 12.23 -14.08
N LYS A 159 -4.23 13.23 -14.91
CA LYS A 159 -5.33 14.18 -14.64
C LYS A 159 -6.70 13.51 -14.73
N ALA A 160 -6.90 12.61 -15.68
CA ALA A 160 -8.16 11.88 -15.84
C ALA A 160 -8.41 10.90 -14.69
N SER A 161 -7.37 10.29 -14.11
CA SER A 161 -7.48 9.31 -13.04
C SER A 161 -8.22 9.85 -11.81
N GLN A 162 -8.05 11.13 -11.49
CA GLN A 162 -8.77 11.78 -10.38
C GLN A 162 -10.29 11.77 -10.59
N VAL A 163 -10.74 11.94 -11.84
CA VAL A 163 -12.18 11.88 -12.18
C VAL A 163 -12.65 10.43 -12.28
N MET A 164 -11.78 9.54 -12.76
CA MET A 164 -12.11 8.13 -12.94
C MET A 164 -12.21 7.37 -11.61
N SER A 165 -11.59 7.84 -10.52
CA SER A 165 -11.70 7.24 -9.18
C SER A 165 -13.06 7.56 -8.50
N VAL A 166 -13.70 8.67 -8.86
CA VAL A 166 -14.92 9.18 -8.21
C VAL A 166 -16.07 8.16 -8.17
N PRO A 167 -16.40 7.40 -9.24
CA PRO A 167 -17.44 6.39 -9.18
C PRO A 167 -17.20 5.31 -8.12
N ASN A 168 -15.95 4.86 -7.99
CA ASN A 168 -15.56 3.86 -7.00
C ASN A 168 -15.63 4.42 -5.57
N GLU A 169 -15.22 5.66 -5.38
CA GLU A 169 -15.32 6.36 -4.09
C GLU A 169 -16.78 6.56 -3.67
N ILE A 170 -17.64 6.98 -4.60
CA ILE A 170 -19.09 7.13 -4.35
C ILE A 170 -19.69 5.79 -3.98
N PHE A 171 -19.40 4.73 -4.76
CA PHE A 171 -19.88 3.38 -4.47
C PHE A 171 -19.43 2.92 -3.08
N SER A 172 -18.16 3.11 -2.75
CA SER A 172 -17.61 2.69 -1.45
C SER A 172 -18.29 3.43 -0.29
N LYS A 173 -18.48 4.73 -0.39
CA LYS A 173 -19.19 5.54 0.62
C LYS A 173 -20.64 5.11 0.75
N PHE A 174 -21.34 5.00 -0.37
CA PHE A 174 -22.73 4.56 -0.40
C PHE A 174 -22.88 3.17 0.22
N ASN A 175 -22.09 2.19 -0.23
CA ASN A 175 -22.20 0.80 0.22
C ASN A 175 -21.82 0.61 1.69
N ASN A 176 -20.86 1.39 2.20
CA ASN A 176 -20.33 1.18 3.55
C ASN A 176 -20.97 2.08 4.61
N ALA A 177 -21.56 3.21 4.22
CA ALA A 177 -22.11 4.18 5.16
C ALA A 177 -23.61 4.41 5.01
N ASP A 178 -24.13 4.45 3.78
CA ASP A 178 -25.49 4.92 3.52
C ASP A 178 -26.50 3.78 3.30
N VAL A 179 -26.01 2.59 2.88
CA VAL A 179 -26.90 1.44 2.61
C VAL A 179 -27.35 0.79 3.89
N HIS A 180 -28.67 0.75 4.10
CA HIS A 180 -29.32 0.00 5.15
C HIS A 180 -30.26 -1.06 4.55
N PHE A 181 -29.97 -2.34 4.83
CA PHE A 181 -30.75 -3.46 4.30
C PHE A 181 -31.98 -3.81 5.14
N GLY A 182 -32.22 -3.05 6.22
CA GLY A 182 -33.32 -3.33 7.15
C GLY A 182 -32.97 -4.34 8.23
N SER A 183 -34.00 -4.98 8.78
CA SER A 183 -33.84 -5.94 9.88
C SER A 183 -34.67 -7.17 9.62
N ILE A 184 -34.19 -8.33 10.07
CA ILE A 184 -34.88 -9.62 10.02
C ILE A 184 -35.08 -10.18 11.42
N ILE A 185 -35.91 -11.23 11.56
CA ILE A 185 -36.01 -12.01 12.80
C ILE A 185 -35.11 -13.22 12.70
N ASP A 186 -34.13 -13.32 13.61
CA ASP A 186 -33.19 -14.45 13.65
C ASP A 186 -33.81 -15.74 14.16
N GLU A 187 -33.02 -16.83 14.18
CA GLU A 187 -33.44 -18.15 14.67
C GLU A 187 -33.91 -18.16 16.15
N SER A 188 -33.45 -17.19 16.92
CA SER A 188 -33.80 -17.03 18.35
C SER A 188 -34.99 -16.10 18.58
N GLY A 189 -35.58 -15.57 17.51
CA GLY A 189 -36.70 -14.61 17.56
C GLY A 189 -36.28 -13.17 17.83
N ASN A 190 -34.98 -12.85 17.74
CA ASN A 190 -34.49 -11.48 17.92
C ASN A 190 -34.55 -10.71 16.63
N LYS A 191 -34.90 -9.41 16.71
CA LYS A 191 -34.77 -8.49 15.60
C LYS A 191 -33.29 -8.08 15.45
N VAL A 192 -32.70 -8.37 14.29
CA VAL A 192 -31.30 -8.13 13.97
C VAL A 192 -31.17 -7.35 12.70
N GLU A 193 -30.23 -6.41 12.66
CA GLU A 193 -29.95 -5.63 11.46
C GLU A 193 -29.21 -6.48 10.41
N LEU A 194 -29.65 -6.38 9.16
CA LEU A 194 -29.00 -7.03 8.03
C LEU A 194 -27.90 -6.14 7.48
N THR A 195 -26.72 -6.70 7.32
CA THR A 195 -25.54 -6.03 6.72
C THR A 195 -24.88 -6.96 5.70
N ASN A 196 -24.01 -6.45 4.85
CA ASN A 196 -23.21 -7.27 3.94
C ASN A 196 -22.47 -8.43 4.68
N GLY A 197 -21.97 -8.16 5.89
CA GLY A 197 -21.26 -9.15 6.71
C GLY A 197 -22.19 -10.18 7.35
N THR A 198 -23.42 -9.80 7.74
CA THR A 198 -24.36 -10.69 8.40
C THR A 198 -25.25 -11.45 7.41
N TYR A 199 -25.42 -10.98 6.18
CA TYR A 199 -26.23 -11.64 5.14
C TYR A 199 -25.84 -13.10 4.94
N VAL A 200 -24.56 -13.40 4.73
CA VAL A 200 -24.09 -14.77 4.48
C VAL A 200 -24.43 -15.68 5.65
N LYS A 201 -24.29 -15.21 6.90
CA LYS A 201 -24.65 -15.96 8.12
C LYS A 201 -26.12 -16.36 8.09
N TYR A 202 -27.03 -15.42 7.78
CA TYR A 202 -28.47 -15.71 7.77
C TYR A 202 -28.90 -16.54 6.57
N MET A 203 -28.23 -16.42 5.44
CA MET A 203 -28.42 -17.31 4.29
C MET A 203 -28.00 -18.75 4.55
N GLN A 204 -27.11 -18.99 5.52
CA GLN A 204 -26.72 -20.34 5.99
C GLN A 204 -27.63 -20.92 7.08
N SER A 205 -28.63 -20.16 7.56
CA SER A 205 -29.58 -20.62 8.57
C SER A 205 -30.29 -21.91 8.13
N GLN A 206 -30.51 -22.84 9.07
CA GLN A 206 -31.30 -24.02 8.81
C GLN A 206 -32.79 -23.71 8.71
N GLN A 207 -33.25 -22.62 9.33
CA GLN A 207 -34.64 -22.14 9.25
C GLN A 207 -34.90 -21.41 7.93
N ARG A 208 -35.79 -21.99 7.10
CA ARG A 208 -36.13 -21.40 5.80
C ARG A 208 -36.75 -19.98 5.93
N SER A 209 -37.51 -19.72 7.03
CA SER A 209 -38.11 -18.42 7.28
C SER A 209 -37.04 -17.32 7.37
N VAL A 210 -35.94 -17.55 8.12
CA VAL A 210 -34.81 -16.63 8.25
C VAL A 210 -34.13 -16.37 6.91
N ARG A 211 -33.82 -17.45 6.13
CA ARG A 211 -33.23 -17.29 4.79
C ARG A 211 -34.12 -16.56 3.78
N LYS A 212 -35.47 -16.65 3.94
CA LYS A 212 -36.40 -15.96 3.06
C LYS A 212 -36.52 -14.47 3.38
N GLU A 213 -36.31 -14.11 4.63
CA GLU A 213 -36.40 -12.74 5.12
C GLU A 213 -35.08 -11.97 4.88
N ALA A 214 -33.92 -12.67 4.92
CA ALA A 214 -32.61 -12.12 4.57
C ALA A 214 -32.44 -11.95 3.07
#